data_cff37b5d19ad5669b7cfe38734176eb9
#
_entry.id   cff37b5d19ad5669b7cfe38734176eb9
#
_cell.length_a   1.000
_cell.length_b   1.000
_cell.length_c   1.000
_cell.angle_alpha   90.00
_cell.angle_beta   90.00
_cell.angle_gamma   90.00
#
_symmetry.space_group_name_H-M   'P 1'
#
loop_
_entity.id
_entity.type
_entity.pdbx_description
1 polymer ?
#
loop_
_entity_poly.entity_id
_entity_poly.type
_entity_poly.pdbx_seq_one_letter_code
_entity_poly.pdbx_strand_id
1 'polypeptide(L)'
;AAIASPLAAKQYGLKVLEEGINRSGNNSTRFLIVTNQPIFSKDAKKVSICFEVTHESGCLYNVLSHFIYNNLNLCRIESRPIPDRNWEYHFFVDFEGNLNDSAVKNALRGIREEALNLKILGNY
;
A
#
# COMPACT_ATOMS: atom_id res chain seq x y z
N ALA A 1 6.14 14.75 30.85
CA ALA A 1 6.18 13.29 30.65
C ALA A 1 5.96 12.97 29.17
N ALA A 2 6.50 11.85 28.70
CA ALA A 2 6.35 11.39 27.33
C ALA A 2 6.03 9.88 27.33
N ILE A 3 5.26 9.44 26.32
CA ILE A 3 5.02 8.02 26.03
C ILE A 3 6.11 7.58 25.06
N ALA A 4 6.91 6.60 25.44
CA ALA A 4 8.04 6.13 24.66
C ALA A 4 8.34 4.66 24.96
N SER A 5 9.27 4.07 24.20
CA SER A 5 9.73 2.71 24.48
C SER A 5 10.70 2.66 25.65
N PRO A 6 10.83 1.51 26.35
CA PRO A 6 11.88 1.32 27.37
C PRO A 6 13.28 1.54 26.82
N LEU A 7 13.52 1.22 25.55
CA LEU A 7 14.79 1.47 24.88
C LEU A 7 15.12 2.96 24.79
N ALA A 8 14.13 3.78 24.41
CA ALA A 8 14.30 5.24 24.37
C ALA A 8 14.60 5.81 25.75
N ALA A 9 13.88 5.35 26.79
CA ALA A 9 14.18 5.77 28.17
C ALA A 9 15.63 5.49 28.57
N LYS A 10 16.13 4.30 28.25
CA LYS A 10 17.53 3.91 28.51
C LYS A 10 18.52 4.76 27.71
N GLN A 11 18.24 4.99 26.43
CA GLN A 11 19.13 5.74 25.53
C GLN A 11 19.27 7.21 25.96
N TYR A 12 18.20 7.83 26.44
CA TYR A 12 18.16 9.23 26.84
C TYR A 12 18.32 9.43 28.36
N GLY A 13 18.61 8.38 29.13
CA GLY A 13 18.79 8.46 30.59
C GLY A 13 17.53 8.92 31.33
N LEU A 14 16.36 8.59 30.84
CA LEU A 14 15.07 9.01 31.39
C LEU A 14 14.57 8.00 32.42
N LYS A 15 13.90 8.53 33.47
CA LYS A 15 13.24 7.68 34.47
C LYS A 15 11.89 7.20 33.93
N VAL A 16 11.68 5.89 33.92
CA VAL A 16 10.39 5.27 33.65
C VAL A 16 9.46 5.49 34.83
N LEU A 17 8.29 6.07 34.59
CA LEU A 17 7.27 6.32 35.60
C LEU A 17 6.27 5.17 35.69
N GLU A 18 5.88 4.61 34.55
CA GLU A 18 4.93 3.52 34.45
C GLU A 18 5.20 2.71 33.18
N GLU A 19 5.04 1.39 33.25
CA GLU A 19 5.25 0.47 32.15
C GLU A 19 3.91 -0.17 31.72
N GLY A 20 3.86 -0.70 30.47
CA GLY A 20 2.71 -1.46 29.99
C GLY A 20 1.43 -0.62 29.79
N ILE A 21 1.57 0.68 29.55
CA ILE A 21 0.44 1.62 29.40
C ILE A 21 -0.33 1.47 28.07
N ASN A 22 0.10 0.61 27.18
CA ASN A 22 -0.59 0.34 25.93
C ASN A 22 -1.91 -0.39 26.19
N ARG A 23 -2.99 0.12 25.63
CA ARG A 23 -4.37 -0.41 25.83
C ARG A 23 -4.60 -1.78 25.20
N SER A 24 -3.78 -2.22 24.25
CA SER A 24 -3.93 -3.45 23.51
C SER A 24 -2.59 -4.17 23.42
N GLY A 25 -2.55 -5.45 23.78
CA GLY A 25 -1.39 -6.32 23.58
C GLY A 25 -1.12 -6.66 22.09
N ASN A 26 -2.01 -6.27 21.19
CA ASN A 26 -1.98 -6.62 19.75
C ASN A 26 -1.56 -5.44 18.88
N ASN A 27 -0.52 -4.72 19.29
CA ASN A 27 0.03 -3.61 18.53
C ASN A 27 1.15 -4.11 17.61
N SER A 28 0.94 -4.02 16.29
CA SER A 28 1.90 -4.44 15.27
C SER A 28 2.32 -3.26 14.41
N THR A 29 3.63 -3.10 14.22
CA THR A 29 4.20 -2.10 13.32
C THR A 29 4.77 -2.79 12.09
N ARG A 30 4.30 -2.39 10.90
CA ARG A 30 4.86 -2.85 9.64
C ARG A 30 5.93 -1.87 9.17
N PHE A 31 7.13 -2.38 8.94
CA PHE A 31 8.20 -1.62 8.30
C PHE A 31 8.25 -1.96 6.80
N LEU A 32 8.41 -0.95 5.96
CA LEU A 32 8.61 -1.10 4.53
C LEU A 32 10.04 -0.69 4.19
N ILE A 33 10.72 -1.54 3.42
CA ILE A 33 12.04 -1.22 2.87
C ILE A 33 11.80 -0.52 1.53
N VAL A 34 12.26 0.73 1.43
CA VAL A 34 12.15 1.53 0.21
C VAL A 34 13.50 1.57 -0.49
N THR A 35 13.50 1.31 -1.79
CA THR A 35 14.70 1.35 -2.63
C THR A 35 14.40 2.05 -3.96
N ASN A 36 15.39 2.65 -4.58
CA ASN A 36 15.31 3.20 -5.92
C ASN A 36 15.61 2.16 -7.03
N GLN A 37 15.93 0.93 -6.65
CA GLN A 37 16.15 -0.18 -7.57
C GLN A 37 14.94 -1.12 -7.54
N PRO A 38 14.39 -1.54 -8.69
CA PRO A 38 13.30 -2.49 -8.75
C PRO A 38 13.81 -3.89 -8.36
N ILE A 39 13.73 -4.21 -7.07
CA ILE A 39 14.06 -5.53 -6.54
C ILE A 39 12.76 -6.27 -6.29
N PHE A 40 12.58 -7.40 -6.97
CA PHE A 40 11.41 -8.27 -6.80
C PHE A 40 11.83 -9.62 -6.29
N SER A 41 11.16 -10.08 -5.22
CA SER A 41 11.35 -11.44 -4.75
C SER A 41 10.61 -12.42 -5.68
N LYS A 42 11.25 -13.54 -6.01
CA LYS A 42 10.63 -14.60 -6.80
C LYS A 42 9.40 -15.20 -6.09
N ASP A 43 9.44 -15.24 -4.76
CA ASP A 43 8.39 -15.81 -3.91
C ASP A 43 7.47 -14.73 -3.31
N ALA A 44 7.47 -13.54 -3.88
CA ALA A 44 6.62 -12.44 -3.47
C ALA A 44 5.14 -12.81 -3.57
N LYS A 45 4.35 -12.40 -2.57
CA LYS A 45 2.92 -12.73 -2.46
C LYS A 45 2.02 -11.52 -2.52
N LYS A 46 2.58 -10.32 -2.53
CA LYS A 46 1.83 -9.06 -2.56
C LYS A 46 2.40 -8.12 -3.59
N VAL A 47 1.51 -7.44 -4.28
CA VAL A 47 1.84 -6.37 -5.23
C VAL A 47 1.24 -5.08 -4.72
N SER A 48 2.03 -4.02 -4.72
CA SER A 48 1.56 -2.66 -4.44
C SER A 48 1.65 -1.82 -5.72
N ILE A 49 0.56 -1.14 -6.05
CA ILE A 49 0.48 -0.23 -7.18
C ILE A 49 -0.06 1.13 -6.77
N CYS A 50 0.21 2.12 -7.60
CA CYS A 50 -0.40 3.43 -7.52
C CYS A 50 -0.90 3.82 -8.92
N PHE A 51 -2.08 4.42 -8.98
CA PHE A 51 -2.66 4.92 -10.22
C PHE A 51 -3.56 6.13 -9.97
N GLU A 52 -3.91 6.81 -11.04
CA GLU A 52 -4.87 7.92 -11.04
C GLU A 52 -6.05 7.52 -11.91
N VAL A 53 -7.23 8.08 -11.64
CA VAL A 53 -8.40 7.95 -12.50
C VAL A 53 -8.96 9.33 -12.84
N THR A 54 -9.63 9.43 -13.98
CA THR A 54 -10.39 10.63 -14.35
C THR A 54 -11.53 10.87 -13.37
N HIS A 55 -11.94 12.12 -13.19
CA HIS A 55 -13.06 12.47 -12.31
C HIS A 55 -14.41 12.23 -13.03
N GLU A 56 -14.68 10.97 -13.35
CA GLU A 56 -15.89 10.54 -14.04
C GLU A 56 -16.61 9.44 -13.25
N SER A 57 -17.92 9.37 -13.43
CA SER A 57 -18.73 8.33 -12.76
C SER A 57 -18.32 6.94 -13.22
N GLY A 58 -18.03 6.05 -12.26
CA GLY A 58 -17.68 4.65 -12.56
C GLY A 58 -16.22 4.36 -12.84
N CYS A 59 -15.34 5.36 -13.03
CA CYS A 59 -13.92 5.13 -13.34
C CYS A 59 -13.21 4.21 -12.36
N LEU A 60 -13.37 4.44 -11.07
CA LEU A 60 -12.78 3.58 -10.06
C LEU A 60 -13.34 2.16 -10.11
N TYR A 61 -14.66 2.01 -10.35
CA TYR A 61 -15.29 0.71 -10.50
C TYR A 61 -14.67 -0.08 -11.67
N ASN A 62 -14.49 0.56 -12.82
CA ASN A 62 -13.89 -0.07 -14.00
C ASN A 62 -12.49 -0.60 -13.68
N VAL A 63 -11.64 0.22 -13.06
CA VAL A 63 -10.30 -0.22 -12.63
C VAL A 63 -10.38 -1.40 -11.65
N LEU A 64 -11.26 -1.32 -10.65
CA LEU A 64 -11.40 -2.38 -9.64
C LEU A 64 -11.97 -3.68 -10.22
N SER A 65 -12.76 -3.63 -11.29
CA SER A 65 -13.30 -4.80 -11.97
C SER A 65 -12.22 -5.74 -12.49
N HIS A 66 -11.05 -5.22 -12.88
CA HIS A 66 -9.93 -6.03 -13.35
C HIS A 66 -9.37 -6.96 -12.27
N PHE A 67 -9.44 -6.58 -10.99
CA PHE A 67 -9.09 -7.47 -9.89
C PHE A 67 -10.11 -8.60 -9.74
N ILE A 68 -11.38 -8.27 -9.82
CA ILE A 68 -12.48 -9.24 -9.69
C ILE A 68 -12.40 -10.29 -10.81
N TYR A 69 -12.32 -9.86 -12.07
CA TYR A 69 -12.27 -10.75 -13.23
C TYR A 69 -11.02 -11.63 -13.30
N ASN A 70 -9.94 -11.23 -12.62
CA ASN A 70 -8.72 -12.01 -12.52
C ASN A 70 -8.59 -12.73 -11.15
N ASN A 71 -9.64 -12.74 -10.33
CA ASN A 71 -9.69 -13.40 -9.02
C ASN A 71 -8.54 -12.98 -8.10
N LEU A 72 -8.22 -11.68 -8.08
CA LEU A 72 -7.18 -11.11 -7.24
C LEU A 72 -7.78 -10.48 -5.99
N ASN A 73 -7.26 -10.85 -4.82
CA ASN A 73 -7.73 -10.36 -3.54
C ASN A 73 -7.06 -9.04 -3.16
N LEU A 74 -7.87 -7.98 -2.96
CA LEU A 74 -7.41 -6.69 -2.49
C LEU A 74 -7.17 -6.72 -0.98
N CYS A 75 -6.00 -6.29 -0.55
CA CYS A 75 -5.64 -6.17 0.87
C CYS A 75 -5.82 -4.74 1.40
N ARG A 76 -5.68 -3.75 0.53
CA ARG A 76 -5.75 -2.34 0.90
C ARG A 76 -6.12 -1.50 -0.30
N ILE A 77 -6.91 -0.47 -0.07
CA ILE A 77 -7.12 0.65 -0.99
C ILE A 77 -7.10 1.95 -0.20
N GLU A 78 -6.35 2.93 -0.68
CA GLU A 78 -6.25 4.25 -0.06
C GLU A 78 -6.17 5.32 -1.14
N SER A 79 -6.90 6.41 -0.96
CA SER A 79 -6.85 7.57 -1.85
C SER A 79 -6.09 8.72 -1.19
N ARG A 80 -5.31 9.45 -2.00
CA ARG A 80 -4.63 10.69 -1.61
C ARG A 80 -4.89 11.77 -2.65
N PRO A 81 -5.26 13.00 -2.24
CA PRO A 81 -5.43 14.10 -3.17
C PRO A 81 -4.13 14.37 -3.93
N ILE A 82 -4.25 14.73 -5.20
CA ILE A 82 -3.11 15.17 -6.00
C ILE A 82 -2.91 16.65 -5.73
N PRO A 83 -1.70 17.08 -5.32
CA PRO A 83 -1.41 18.50 -5.14
C PRO A 83 -1.70 19.29 -6.43
N ASP A 84 -2.30 20.46 -6.28
CA ASP A 84 -2.63 21.39 -7.36
C ASP A 84 -3.63 20.89 -8.43
N ARG A 85 -4.25 19.73 -8.20
CA ARG A 85 -5.33 19.20 -9.04
C ARG A 85 -6.58 18.92 -8.19
N ASN A 86 -7.56 19.82 -8.30
CA ASN A 86 -8.81 19.70 -7.55
C ASN A 86 -9.61 18.48 -8.00
N TRP A 87 -10.07 17.71 -7.01
CA TRP A 87 -10.94 16.53 -7.20
C TRP A 87 -10.26 15.35 -7.92
N GLU A 88 -8.93 15.36 -8.06
CA GLU A 88 -8.16 14.24 -8.57
C GLU A 88 -7.39 13.56 -7.44
N TYR A 89 -7.24 12.23 -7.55
CA TYR A 89 -6.67 11.40 -6.50
C TYR A 89 -5.70 10.37 -7.04
N HIS A 90 -4.60 10.15 -6.30
CA HIS A 90 -3.82 8.93 -6.39
C HIS A 90 -4.53 7.84 -5.60
N PHE A 91 -4.67 6.67 -6.19
CA PHE A 91 -5.12 5.46 -5.52
C PHE A 91 -3.94 4.52 -5.30
N PHE A 92 -3.71 4.18 -4.04
CA PHE A 92 -2.72 3.19 -3.63
C PHE A 92 -3.45 1.89 -3.33
N VAL A 93 -3.07 0.81 -4.01
CA VAL A 93 -3.73 -0.49 -3.90
C VAL A 93 -2.69 -1.56 -3.64
N ASP A 94 -2.93 -2.36 -2.59
CA ASP A 94 -2.17 -3.56 -2.30
C ASP A 94 -3.07 -4.78 -2.53
N PHE A 95 -2.57 -5.78 -3.24
CA PHE A 95 -3.31 -7.01 -3.52
C PHE A 95 -2.40 -8.24 -3.48
N GLU A 96 -3.01 -9.41 -3.29
CA GLU A 96 -2.30 -10.68 -3.26
C GLU A 96 -1.95 -11.12 -4.69
N GLY A 97 -0.70 -11.52 -4.90
CA GLY A 97 -0.21 -12.02 -6.18
C GLY A 97 1.28 -11.82 -6.40
N ASN A 98 1.74 -12.34 -7.51
CA ASN A 98 3.11 -12.18 -7.98
C ASN A 98 3.11 -11.61 -9.40
N LEU A 99 4.03 -10.71 -9.71
CA LEU A 99 4.15 -10.09 -11.05
C LEU A 99 4.42 -11.12 -12.17
N ASN A 100 4.84 -12.34 -11.82
CA ASN A 100 5.02 -13.42 -12.79
C ASN A 100 3.70 -14.13 -13.13
N ASP A 101 2.67 -14.00 -12.29
CA ASP A 101 1.38 -14.67 -12.49
C ASP A 101 0.62 -14.09 -13.67
N SER A 102 0.00 -14.95 -14.47
CA SER A 102 -0.80 -14.55 -15.64
C SER A 102 -1.99 -13.69 -15.24
N ALA A 103 -2.67 -14.01 -14.14
CA ALA A 103 -3.79 -13.25 -13.62
C ALA A 103 -3.38 -11.81 -13.26
N VAL A 104 -2.24 -11.64 -12.59
CA VAL A 104 -1.68 -10.32 -12.25
C VAL A 104 -1.31 -9.53 -13.51
N LYS A 105 -0.65 -10.18 -14.48
CA LYS A 105 -0.29 -9.55 -15.76
C LYS A 105 -1.52 -9.07 -16.52
N ASN A 106 -2.56 -9.89 -16.58
CA ASN A 106 -3.82 -9.54 -17.26
C ASN A 106 -4.52 -8.37 -16.56
N ALA A 107 -4.64 -8.40 -15.23
CA ALA A 107 -5.23 -7.31 -14.47
C ALA A 107 -4.47 -6.00 -14.69
N LEU A 108 -3.15 -6.01 -14.54
CA LEU A 108 -2.31 -4.82 -14.72
C LEU A 108 -2.37 -4.25 -16.15
N ARG A 109 -2.53 -5.11 -17.17
CA ARG A 109 -2.75 -4.66 -18.55
C ARG A 109 -4.07 -3.90 -18.67
N GLY A 110 -5.18 -4.48 -18.18
CA GLY A 110 -6.48 -3.81 -18.21
C GLY A 110 -6.51 -2.53 -17.40
N ILE A 111 -5.93 -2.54 -16.20
CA ILE A 111 -5.81 -1.32 -15.37
C ILE A 111 -5.05 -0.22 -16.12
N ARG A 112 -4.02 -0.56 -16.89
CA ARG A 112 -3.22 0.42 -17.66
C ARG A 112 -4.02 1.08 -18.78
N GLU A 113 -5.02 0.42 -19.31
CA GLU A 113 -5.92 0.97 -20.34
C GLU A 113 -6.96 1.92 -19.75
N GLU A 114 -7.40 1.67 -18.52
CA GLU A 114 -8.45 2.43 -17.83
C GLU A 114 -7.91 3.56 -16.95
N ALA A 115 -6.73 3.38 -16.35
CA ALA A 115 -6.16 4.29 -15.38
C ALA A 115 -5.04 5.14 -15.98
N LEU A 116 -4.80 6.29 -15.35
CA LEU A 116 -3.67 7.17 -15.66
C LEU A 116 -2.50 6.88 -14.72
N ASN A 117 -1.27 7.09 -15.22
CA ASN A 117 -0.06 7.07 -14.40
C ASN A 117 0.13 5.81 -13.53
N LEU A 118 -0.28 4.63 -14.05
CA LEU A 118 -0.08 3.37 -13.33
C LEU A 118 1.41 3.13 -13.04
N LYS A 119 1.75 2.96 -11.76
CA LYS A 119 3.08 2.60 -11.27
C LYS A 119 3.00 1.34 -10.41
N ILE A 120 3.90 0.41 -10.64
CA ILE A 120 4.14 -0.72 -9.73
C ILE A 120 5.14 -0.24 -8.68
N LEU A 121 4.72 -0.22 -7.42
CA LEU A 121 5.53 0.26 -6.31
C LEU A 121 6.40 -0.85 -5.71
N GLY A 122 5.92 -2.10 -5.78
CA GLY A 122 6.67 -3.24 -5.27
C GLY A 122 5.94 -4.57 -5.46
N ASN A 123 6.73 -5.64 -5.37
CA ASN A 123 6.26 -7.03 -5.28
C ASN A 123 7.06 -7.71 -4.18
N TYR A 124 6.43 -8.05 -3.03
CA TYR A 124 7.06 -8.51 -1.80
C TYR A 124 6.25 -9.57 -1.06
#